data_0709f6fe1f655a94029b24735fb87e71
#
_entry.id   0709f6fe1f655a94029b24735fb87e71
#
_cell.length_a   1.000
_cell.length_b   1.000
_cell.length_c   1.000
_cell.angle_alpha   90.00
_cell.angle_beta   90.00
_cell.angle_gamma   90.00
#
_symmetry.space_group_name_H-M   'P 1'
#
loop_
_entity.id
_entity.type
_entity.pdbx_description
1 polymer ?
#
loop_
_entity_poly.entity_id
_entity_poly.type
_entity_poly.pdbx_seq_one_letter_code
_entity_poly.pdbx_strand_id
1 'polypeptide(L)'
;MTAFEIARSYIGTTEGPGAANNPKIIEMYATIGQDWVEHDDVAWCAAFVGHCLEKAGIRSTRKLTARSYLDWGEAVDLAAVRPGDIGVIPRGTSAWQGHVFFIDRVEGKWMFALGGNQGDAVSVQRYPVSKLIGLRRAPAAASRRPPPIKAVQSMLRDLGYHEVGAVDGVMGSRTRGAVLAFRADHGLPLEPVIDAAFVAALETAKPRAVSSERASGQPNASRIVTAANAQIALGAVGSGGVVLGEITPLVSQAEDGRDLATRVLDLVGLGAHAATVLPLLGAVIFLAIIVFAVKSRAARIEDHRLGKTP
;
A
#
# COMPACT_ATOMS: atom_id res chain seq x y z
N MET A 1 11.56 10.63 -16.38
CA MET A 1 11.03 11.78 -17.17
C MET A 1 10.20 12.63 -16.24
N THR A 2 10.33 13.94 -16.27
CA THR A 2 9.45 14.89 -15.58
C THR A 2 8.08 14.91 -16.25
N ALA A 3 7.04 15.41 -15.56
CA ALA A 3 5.70 15.57 -16.15
C ALA A 3 5.72 16.44 -17.42
N PHE A 4 6.58 17.45 -17.46
CA PHE A 4 6.74 18.32 -18.61
C PHE A 4 7.40 17.62 -19.82
N GLU A 5 8.41 16.79 -19.60
CA GLU A 5 9.01 15.96 -20.66
C GLU A 5 8.01 14.95 -21.22
N ILE A 6 7.19 14.34 -20.35
CA ILE A 6 6.09 13.48 -20.76
C ILE A 6 5.09 14.28 -21.61
N ALA A 7 4.67 15.45 -21.16
CA ALA A 7 3.75 16.30 -21.91
C ALA A 7 4.28 16.65 -23.31
N ARG A 8 5.58 16.94 -23.42
CA ARG A 8 6.23 17.23 -24.72
C ARG A 8 6.19 16.04 -25.67
N SER A 9 6.26 14.81 -25.16
CA SER A 9 6.19 13.59 -25.99
C SER A 9 4.81 13.36 -26.64
N TYR A 10 3.77 14.04 -26.15
CA TYR A 10 2.41 13.97 -26.70
C TYR A 10 2.11 15.02 -27.77
N ILE A 11 3.00 16.00 -28.01
CA ILE A 11 2.78 17.04 -29.03
C ILE A 11 2.40 16.42 -30.36
N GLY A 12 1.31 16.91 -30.96
CA GLY A 12 0.74 16.39 -32.20
C GLY A 12 -0.30 15.27 -32.03
N THR A 13 -0.58 14.85 -30.78
CA THR A 13 -1.72 13.98 -30.50
C THR A 13 -3.01 14.76 -30.72
N THR A 14 -3.93 14.26 -31.57
CA THR A 14 -5.24 14.87 -31.90
C THR A 14 -6.38 14.00 -31.48
N GLU A 15 -7.56 14.54 -31.32
CA GLU A 15 -8.80 13.77 -31.26
C GLU A 15 -8.96 12.85 -32.47
N GLY A 16 -9.73 11.79 -32.31
CA GLY A 16 -10.05 10.87 -33.39
C GLY A 16 -10.94 11.51 -34.43
N PRO A 17 -10.89 11.10 -35.70
CA PRO A 17 -11.74 11.64 -36.75
C PRO A 17 -13.20 11.17 -36.59
N GLY A 18 -14.14 12.11 -36.59
CA GLY A 18 -15.58 11.84 -36.50
C GLY A 18 -15.99 11.15 -35.21
N ALA A 19 -16.57 9.96 -35.29
CA ALA A 19 -16.99 9.17 -34.13
C ALA A 19 -15.89 8.25 -33.57
N ALA A 20 -14.70 8.26 -34.16
CA ALA A 20 -13.59 7.44 -33.67
C ALA A 20 -12.87 8.17 -32.52
N ASN A 21 -12.56 7.44 -31.45
CA ASN A 21 -11.85 7.98 -30.31
C ASN A 21 -10.35 7.69 -30.41
N ASN A 22 -9.50 8.66 -30.04
CA ASN A 22 -8.07 8.44 -29.92
C ASN A 22 -7.76 7.69 -28.60
N PRO A 23 -7.23 6.45 -28.66
CA PRO A 23 -6.99 5.66 -27.45
C PRO A 23 -6.00 6.31 -26.47
N LYS A 24 -5.09 7.17 -26.96
CA LYS A 24 -4.18 7.93 -26.07
C LYS A 24 -4.93 8.94 -25.21
N ILE A 25 -5.98 9.59 -25.77
CA ILE A 25 -6.79 10.56 -25.01
C ILE A 25 -7.68 9.80 -24.02
N ILE A 26 -8.26 8.67 -24.42
CA ILE A 26 -9.02 7.81 -23.51
C ILE A 26 -8.14 7.30 -22.35
N GLU A 27 -6.88 6.92 -22.62
CA GLU A 27 -5.92 6.56 -21.56
C GLU A 27 -5.67 7.72 -20.58
N MET A 28 -5.71 8.97 -21.03
CA MET A 28 -5.51 10.12 -20.12
C MET A 28 -6.61 10.21 -19.06
N TYR A 29 -7.86 9.96 -19.44
CA TYR A 29 -8.98 9.91 -18.48
C TYR A 29 -8.83 8.73 -17.51
N ALA A 30 -8.54 7.54 -18.01
CA ALA A 30 -8.36 6.36 -17.18
C ALA A 30 -7.20 6.53 -16.17
N THR A 31 -6.09 7.16 -16.60
CA THR A 31 -4.93 7.42 -15.73
C THR A 31 -5.27 8.26 -14.51
N ILE A 32 -6.23 9.17 -14.63
CA ILE A 32 -6.67 10.02 -13.51
C ILE A 32 -7.93 9.47 -12.80
N GLY A 33 -8.31 8.23 -13.06
CA GLY A 33 -9.46 7.57 -12.45
C GLY A 33 -10.81 8.06 -12.96
N GLN A 34 -10.87 8.52 -14.22
CA GLN A 34 -12.09 8.95 -14.92
C GLN A 34 -12.40 8.02 -16.10
N ASP A 35 -12.26 6.74 -15.88
CA ASP A 35 -12.43 5.64 -16.85
C ASP A 35 -13.86 5.47 -17.39
N TRP A 36 -14.84 6.16 -16.77
CA TRP A 36 -16.20 6.26 -17.29
C TRP A 36 -16.32 7.18 -18.51
N VAL A 37 -15.29 7.98 -18.85
CA VAL A 37 -15.27 8.81 -20.06
C VAL A 37 -14.80 7.98 -21.24
N GLU A 38 -15.72 7.70 -22.16
CA GLU A 38 -15.50 6.83 -23.30
C GLU A 38 -15.26 7.58 -24.62
N HIS A 39 -15.39 8.94 -24.60
CA HIS A 39 -15.27 9.79 -25.78
C HIS A 39 -14.20 10.85 -25.60
N ASP A 40 -13.40 11.11 -26.66
CA ASP A 40 -12.31 12.07 -26.64
C ASP A 40 -12.72 13.52 -26.96
N ASP A 41 -13.98 13.76 -27.28
CA ASP A 41 -14.61 15.09 -27.45
C ASP A 41 -15.01 15.75 -26.11
N VAL A 42 -14.92 15.04 -25.00
CA VAL A 42 -15.06 15.62 -23.65
C VAL A 42 -13.85 16.50 -23.37
N ALA A 43 -14.03 17.66 -22.72
CA ALA A 43 -12.91 18.57 -22.44
C ALA A 43 -11.77 17.89 -21.64
N TRP A 44 -10.62 17.67 -22.27
CA TRP A 44 -9.52 16.86 -21.76
C TRP A 44 -8.24 17.60 -21.36
N CYS A 45 -8.24 18.93 -21.32
CA CYS A 45 -7.05 19.67 -20.90
C CYS A 45 -6.60 19.32 -19.47
N ALA A 46 -7.54 19.10 -18.54
CA ALA A 46 -7.24 18.69 -17.17
C ALA A 46 -6.81 17.21 -17.10
N ALA A 47 -7.41 16.35 -17.92
CA ALA A 47 -7.02 14.95 -18.04
C ALA A 47 -5.57 14.82 -18.58
N PHE A 48 -5.22 15.62 -19.58
CA PHE A 48 -3.85 15.67 -20.13
C PHE A 48 -2.81 16.06 -19.09
N VAL A 49 -3.01 17.17 -18.38
CA VAL A 49 -2.09 17.60 -17.32
C VAL A 49 -2.01 16.56 -16.23
N GLY A 50 -3.17 16.03 -15.81
CA GLY A 50 -3.25 14.98 -14.80
C GLY A 50 -2.51 13.71 -15.19
N HIS A 51 -2.71 13.23 -16.41
CA HIS A 51 -2.02 12.07 -16.96
C HIS A 51 -0.49 12.25 -16.92
N CYS A 52 0.01 13.39 -17.37
CA CYS A 52 1.45 13.66 -17.35
C CYS A 52 2.03 13.68 -15.94
N LEU A 53 1.29 14.24 -14.97
CA LEU A 53 1.66 14.24 -13.57
C LEU A 53 1.68 12.81 -12.99
N GLU A 54 0.62 12.03 -13.15
CA GLU A 54 0.51 10.66 -12.63
C GLU A 54 1.59 9.75 -13.25
N LYS A 55 1.86 9.86 -14.55
CA LYS A 55 2.95 9.14 -15.22
C LYS A 55 4.34 9.53 -14.70
N ALA A 56 4.49 10.75 -14.17
CA ALA A 56 5.71 11.20 -13.50
C ALA A 56 5.76 10.83 -12.01
N GLY A 57 4.74 10.11 -11.49
CA GLY A 57 4.63 9.75 -10.08
C GLY A 57 4.15 10.89 -9.18
N ILE A 58 3.58 11.94 -9.77
CA ILE A 58 3.07 13.12 -9.06
C ILE A 58 1.53 13.04 -9.05
N ARG A 59 0.94 13.03 -7.85
CA ARG A 59 -0.52 12.99 -7.74
C ARG A 59 -1.15 14.26 -8.32
N SER A 60 -2.03 14.08 -9.29
CA SER A 60 -2.82 15.15 -9.90
C SER A 60 -4.07 15.49 -9.07
N THR A 61 -4.90 16.42 -9.53
CA THR A 61 -6.21 16.67 -8.92
C THR A 61 -7.22 15.55 -9.15
N ARG A 62 -6.96 14.69 -10.16
CA ARG A 62 -7.88 13.63 -10.63
C ARG A 62 -9.27 14.13 -10.98
N LYS A 63 -9.40 15.41 -11.37
CA LYS A 63 -10.65 16.07 -11.78
C LYS A 63 -10.57 16.50 -13.22
N LEU A 64 -11.71 16.53 -13.90
CA LEU A 64 -11.82 17.01 -15.29
C LEU A 64 -11.89 18.55 -15.39
N THR A 65 -12.05 19.25 -14.27
CA THR A 65 -12.13 20.70 -14.24
C THR A 65 -10.75 21.36 -14.19
N ALA A 66 -10.41 22.21 -15.16
CA ALA A 66 -9.14 22.93 -15.21
C ALA A 66 -8.86 23.75 -13.95
N ARG A 67 -9.90 24.40 -13.39
CA ARG A 67 -9.78 25.23 -12.18
C ARG A 67 -9.47 24.43 -10.90
N SER A 68 -9.62 23.12 -10.90
CA SER A 68 -9.19 22.29 -9.76
C SER A 68 -7.69 22.44 -9.47
N TYR A 69 -6.90 22.82 -10.48
CA TYR A 69 -5.47 23.06 -10.31
C TYR A 69 -5.14 24.37 -9.59
N LEU A 70 -6.10 25.26 -9.35
CA LEU A 70 -5.87 26.47 -8.55
C LEU A 70 -5.55 26.17 -7.08
N ASP A 71 -6.02 25.02 -6.57
CA ASP A 71 -5.77 24.56 -5.20
C ASP A 71 -4.73 23.43 -5.12
N TRP A 72 -4.08 23.13 -6.25
CA TRP A 72 -3.08 22.06 -6.34
C TRP A 72 -1.65 22.61 -6.22
N GLY A 73 -0.78 21.85 -5.57
CA GLY A 73 0.64 22.18 -5.48
C GLY A 73 0.93 23.49 -4.74
N GLU A 74 2.09 24.06 -5.04
CA GLU A 74 2.56 25.32 -4.45
C GLU A 74 2.23 26.49 -5.39
N ALA A 75 1.81 27.62 -4.84
CA ALA A 75 1.62 28.85 -5.61
C ALA A 75 2.98 29.38 -6.10
N VAL A 76 3.02 29.87 -7.33
CA VAL A 76 4.23 30.42 -7.95
C VAL A 76 3.99 31.84 -8.38
N ASP A 77 4.91 32.74 -8.03
CA ASP A 77 4.94 34.09 -8.56
C ASP A 77 5.39 34.08 -10.02
N LEU A 78 4.83 34.97 -10.83
CA LEU A 78 5.16 35.07 -12.26
C LEU A 78 6.67 35.29 -12.50
N ALA A 79 7.33 36.05 -11.63
CA ALA A 79 8.76 36.30 -11.71
C ALA A 79 9.63 35.05 -11.46
N ALA A 80 9.06 34.02 -10.80
CA ALA A 80 9.73 32.77 -10.48
C ALA A 80 9.28 31.59 -11.36
N VAL A 81 8.48 31.87 -12.41
CA VAL A 81 7.94 30.86 -13.31
C VAL A 81 9.06 30.09 -14.04
N ARG A 82 8.85 28.78 -14.24
CA ARG A 82 9.79 27.87 -14.92
C ARG A 82 9.04 26.98 -15.90
N PRO A 83 9.70 26.45 -16.92
CA PRO A 83 9.14 25.38 -17.74
C PRO A 83 8.65 24.20 -16.88
N GLY A 84 7.43 23.75 -17.15
CA GLY A 84 6.77 22.68 -16.39
C GLY A 84 5.89 23.14 -15.23
N ASP A 85 5.90 24.43 -14.87
CA ASP A 85 4.87 24.99 -13.98
C ASP A 85 3.49 24.90 -14.65
N ILE A 86 2.44 24.80 -13.87
CA ILE A 86 1.07 24.67 -14.37
C ILE A 86 0.39 26.03 -14.35
N GLY A 87 -0.08 26.47 -15.52
CA GLY A 87 -0.87 27.68 -15.68
C GLY A 87 -2.35 27.37 -15.83
N VAL A 88 -3.19 28.20 -15.21
CA VAL A 88 -4.64 28.15 -15.35
C VAL A 88 -5.14 29.49 -15.87
N ILE A 89 -5.97 29.47 -16.92
CA ILE A 89 -6.66 30.64 -17.47
C ILE A 89 -8.16 30.42 -17.50
N PRO A 90 -9.00 31.49 -17.51
CA PRO A 90 -10.43 31.34 -17.71
C PRO A 90 -10.75 30.90 -19.13
N ARG A 91 -11.86 30.17 -19.31
CA ARG A 91 -12.44 29.84 -20.61
C ARG A 91 -13.85 30.41 -20.65
N GLY A 92 -14.13 31.27 -21.66
CA GLY A 92 -15.41 32.01 -21.72
C GLY A 92 -15.62 32.96 -20.53
N THR A 93 -16.88 33.18 -20.18
CA THR A 93 -17.32 34.05 -19.08
C THR A 93 -17.70 33.28 -17.81
N SER A 94 -17.66 31.96 -17.85
CA SER A 94 -18.10 31.11 -16.75
C SER A 94 -17.08 31.12 -15.61
N ALA A 95 -17.57 31.19 -14.36
CA ALA A 95 -16.72 31.15 -13.16
C ALA A 95 -16.06 29.79 -12.92
N TRP A 96 -16.59 28.67 -13.46
CA TRP A 96 -16.08 27.31 -13.27
C TRP A 96 -15.25 26.80 -14.44
N GLN A 97 -15.44 27.32 -15.65
CA GLN A 97 -14.68 26.93 -16.83
C GLN A 97 -13.27 27.52 -16.80
N GLY A 98 -12.34 26.78 -17.35
CA GLY A 98 -10.95 27.20 -17.47
C GLY A 98 -10.20 26.35 -18.48
N HIS A 99 -8.95 26.73 -18.70
CA HIS A 99 -7.99 25.92 -19.42
C HIS A 99 -6.72 25.77 -18.59
N VAL A 100 -6.16 24.57 -18.54
CA VAL A 100 -4.95 24.23 -17.76
C VAL A 100 -3.90 23.64 -18.68
N PHE A 101 -2.65 23.98 -18.43
CA PHE A 101 -1.52 23.63 -19.29
C PHE A 101 -0.21 23.72 -18.50
N PHE A 102 0.85 23.16 -19.06
CA PHE A 102 2.22 23.40 -18.60
C PHE A 102 2.77 24.68 -19.24
N ILE A 103 3.45 25.52 -18.48
CA ILE A 103 4.24 26.62 -19.03
C ILE A 103 5.43 26.03 -19.78
N ASP A 104 5.57 26.33 -21.05
CA ASP A 104 6.76 26.05 -21.83
C ASP A 104 7.81 27.16 -21.62
N ARG A 105 7.40 28.42 -21.79
CA ARG A 105 8.20 29.60 -21.51
C ARG A 105 7.35 30.86 -21.42
N VAL A 106 7.94 31.94 -20.91
CA VAL A 106 7.33 33.27 -20.87
C VAL A 106 8.26 34.26 -21.58
N GLU A 107 7.70 35.07 -22.47
CA GLU A 107 8.41 36.09 -23.25
C GLU A 107 7.63 37.41 -23.19
N GLY A 108 8.07 38.32 -22.35
CA GLY A 108 7.40 39.62 -22.11
C GLY A 108 5.96 39.42 -21.62
N LYS A 109 4.99 39.95 -22.38
CA LYS A 109 3.57 39.82 -22.05
C LYS A 109 2.89 38.52 -22.50
N TRP A 110 3.68 37.57 -23.03
CA TRP A 110 3.19 36.33 -23.59
C TRP A 110 3.72 35.13 -22.85
N MET A 111 2.90 34.15 -22.64
CA MET A 111 3.29 32.80 -22.22
C MET A 111 2.99 31.80 -23.34
N PHE A 112 3.87 30.82 -23.46
CA PHE A 112 3.72 29.68 -24.35
C PHE A 112 3.29 28.48 -23.50
N ALA A 113 2.11 27.94 -23.82
CA ALA A 113 1.40 26.94 -23.04
C ALA A 113 1.39 25.61 -23.79
N LEU A 114 2.01 24.60 -23.23
CA LEU A 114 1.89 23.22 -23.69
C LEU A 114 0.66 22.58 -23.03
N GLY A 115 -0.40 22.39 -23.79
CA GLY A 115 -1.67 21.88 -23.27
C GLY A 115 -2.35 20.89 -24.20
N GLY A 116 -3.20 20.07 -23.63
CA GLY A 116 -4.14 19.24 -24.37
C GLY A 116 -5.45 20.00 -24.65
N ASN A 117 -6.20 19.51 -25.62
CA ASN A 117 -7.46 20.16 -26.06
C ASN A 117 -7.28 21.63 -26.48
N GLN A 118 -6.19 21.89 -27.20
CA GLN A 118 -5.87 23.18 -27.82
C GLN A 118 -6.10 23.09 -29.33
N GLY A 119 -7.33 23.33 -29.80
CA GLY A 119 -7.75 23.02 -31.16
C GLY A 119 -7.77 21.51 -31.39
N ASP A 120 -8.35 20.80 -30.42
CA ASP A 120 -8.54 19.34 -30.42
C ASP A 120 -7.21 18.55 -30.50
N ALA A 121 -6.12 19.19 -30.03
CA ALA A 121 -4.78 18.63 -30.07
C ALA A 121 -3.95 18.95 -28.83
N VAL A 122 -2.85 18.18 -28.64
CA VAL A 122 -1.74 18.56 -27.78
C VAL A 122 -0.80 19.46 -28.59
N SER A 123 -0.71 20.70 -28.17
CA SER A 123 0.08 21.72 -28.88
C SER A 123 0.68 22.75 -27.92
N VAL A 124 1.60 23.57 -28.44
CA VAL A 124 2.09 24.78 -27.76
C VAL A 124 1.37 25.98 -28.33
N GLN A 125 0.54 26.63 -27.52
CA GLN A 125 -0.18 27.84 -27.92
C GLN A 125 0.28 29.06 -27.11
N ARG A 126 0.09 30.27 -27.67
CA ARG A 126 0.47 31.52 -27.05
C ARG A 126 -0.73 32.21 -26.42
N TYR A 127 -0.61 32.55 -25.13
CA TYR A 127 -1.63 33.31 -24.39
C TYR A 127 -1.03 34.55 -23.73
N PRO A 128 -1.80 35.66 -23.55
CA PRO A 128 -1.35 36.75 -22.74
C PRO A 128 -1.18 36.35 -21.27
N VAL A 129 -0.10 36.78 -20.65
CA VAL A 129 0.16 36.54 -19.22
C VAL A 129 -0.96 37.11 -18.34
N SER A 130 -1.58 38.23 -18.77
CA SER A 130 -2.70 38.86 -18.07
C SER A 130 -3.95 37.98 -17.93
N LYS A 131 -4.05 36.88 -18.68
CA LYS A 131 -5.12 35.88 -18.52
C LYS A 131 -4.88 34.87 -17.41
N LEU A 132 -3.67 34.79 -16.83
CA LEU A 132 -3.41 33.86 -15.74
C LEU A 132 -4.29 34.17 -14.52
N ILE A 133 -4.97 33.15 -14.02
CA ILE A 133 -5.71 33.18 -12.75
C ILE A 133 -5.03 32.34 -11.68
N GLY A 134 -3.99 31.58 -12.05
CA GLY A 134 -3.15 30.84 -11.12
C GLY A 134 -1.94 30.23 -11.81
N LEU A 135 -0.84 30.20 -11.08
CA LEU A 135 0.39 29.47 -11.42
C LEU A 135 0.70 28.52 -10.27
N ARG A 136 1.01 27.27 -10.59
CA ARG A 136 1.24 26.22 -9.63
C ARG A 136 2.46 25.39 -10.00
N ARG A 137 3.15 24.92 -9.00
CA ARG A 137 4.31 24.02 -9.13
C ARG A 137 4.09 22.77 -8.31
N ALA A 138 4.51 21.64 -8.85
CA ALA A 138 4.57 20.41 -8.07
C ALA A 138 5.48 20.60 -6.84
N PRO A 139 5.08 20.16 -5.63
CA PRO A 139 5.96 20.20 -4.48
C PRO A 139 7.31 19.55 -4.76
N ALA A 140 8.39 20.08 -4.22
CA ALA A 140 9.75 19.58 -4.49
C ALA A 140 9.91 18.08 -4.18
N ALA A 141 9.21 17.59 -3.15
CA ALA A 141 9.15 16.16 -2.82
C ALA A 141 8.46 15.33 -3.90
N ALA A 142 7.50 15.91 -4.63
CA ALA A 142 6.75 15.22 -5.69
C ALA A 142 7.57 15.00 -6.97
N SER A 143 8.65 15.76 -7.17
CA SER A 143 9.51 15.65 -8.35
C SER A 143 10.56 14.54 -8.24
N ARG A 144 10.62 13.85 -7.10
CA ARG A 144 11.54 12.73 -6.89
C ARG A 144 10.92 11.44 -7.42
N ARG A 145 11.70 10.70 -8.20
CA ARG A 145 11.31 9.35 -8.61
C ARG A 145 11.02 8.51 -7.35
N PRO A 146 9.87 7.83 -7.26
CA PRO A 146 9.61 6.96 -6.13
C PRO A 146 10.74 5.97 -5.92
N PRO A 147 11.15 5.71 -4.68
CA PRO A 147 12.15 4.68 -4.39
C PRO A 147 11.68 3.32 -4.93
N PRO A 148 12.59 2.42 -5.31
CA PRO A 148 12.25 1.05 -5.66
C PRO A 148 11.42 0.39 -4.55
N ILE A 149 10.45 -0.45 -4.89
CA ILE A 149 9.57 -1.13 -3.93
C ILE A 149 10.38 -1.81 -2.82
N LYS A 150 11.50 -2.42 -3.16
CA LYS A 150 12.42 -3.05 -2.22
C LYS A 150 12.96 -2.08 -1.15
N ALA A 151 13.29 -0.86 -1.54
CA ALA A 151 13.73 0.19 -0.61
C ALA A 151 12.58 0.63 0.30
N VAL A 152 11.37 0.82 -0.25
CA VAL A 152 10.17 1.14 0.54
C VAL A 152 9.86 0.04 1.55
N GLN A 153 9.93 -1.22 1.15
CA GLN A 153 9.74 -2.36 2.05
C GLN A 153 10.75 -2.37 3.20
N SER A 154 12.03 -2.07 2.91
CA SER A 154 13.07 -1.95 3.96
C SER A 154 12.73 -0.81 4.91
N MET A 155 12.46 0.40 4.39
CA MET A 155 12.12 1.57 5.23
C MET A 155 10.89 1.32 6.10
N LEU A 156 9.83 0.73 5.54
CA LEU A 156 8.63 0.36 6.32
C LEU A 156 8.97 -0.61 7.45
N ARG A 157 9.80 -1.61 7.19
CA ARG A 157 10.25 -2.56 8.21
C ARG A 157 11.04 -1.87 9.32
N ASP A 158 11.99 -1.00 8.95
CA ASP A 158 12.84 -0.25 9.89
C ASP A 158 12.00 0.71 10.75
N LEU A 159 10.88 1.20 10.20
CA LEU A 159 9.89 2.01 10.90
C LEU A 159 8.90 1.18 11.75
N GLY A 160 9.03 -0.15 11.80
CA GLY A 160 8.20 -1.02 12.63
C GLY A 160 6.90 -1.52 11.96
N TYR A 161 6.75 -1.35 10.63
CA TYR A 161 5.62 -1.90 9.86
C TYR A 161 5.95 -3.32 9.37
N HIS A 162 6.11 -4.26 10.32
CA HIS A 162 6.55 -5.64 10.05
C HIS A 162 5.55 -6.44 9.20
N GLU A 163 4.30 -5.99 9.11
CA GLU A 163 3.26 -6.52 8.21
C GLU A 163 3.69 -6.49 6.73
N VAL A 164 4.67 -5.67 6.35
CA VAL A 164 5.26 -5.62 5.00
C VAL A 164 5.81 -6.98 4.55
N GLY A 165 6.27 -7.80 5.50
CA GLY A 165 6.80 -9.15 5.22
C GLY A 165 8.20 -9.15 4.62
N ALA A 166 8.44 -9.97 3.60
CA ALA A 166 9.73 -10.06 2.94
C ALA A 166 10.06 -8.80 2.14
N VAL A 167 11.36 -8.44 2.10
CA VAL A 167 11.88 -7.33 1.26
C VAL A 167 12.28 -7.91 -0.09
N ASP A 168 11.27 -8.22 -0.91
CA ASP A 168 11.41 -8.92 -2.20
C ASP A 168 11.32 -8.01 -3.42
N GLY A 169 10.87 -6.76 -3.23
CA GLY A 169 10.64 -5.81 -4.32
C GLY A 169 9.29 -5.97 -5.02
N VAL A 170 8.39 -6.79 -4.47
CA VAL A 170 7.06 -7.03 -5.06
C VAL A 170 5.99 -6.23 -4.30
N MET A 171 5.13 -5.54 -5.04
CA MET A 171 3.96 -4.84 -4.49
C MET A 171 2.81 -5.83 -4.24
N GLY A 172 3.03 -6.83 -3.39
CA GLY A 172 2.05 -7.83 -2.99
C GLY A 172 1.03 -7.32 -1.98
N SER A 173 0.10 -8.19 -1.54
CA SER A 173 -0.94 -7.85 -0.54
C SER A 173 -0.36 -7.35 0.79
N ARG A 174 0.73 -7.97 1.27
CA ARG A 174 1.41 -7.57 2.51
C ARG A 174 2.03 -6.18 2.40
N THR A 175 2.72 -5.89 1.29
CA THR A 175 3.30 -4.56 1.05
C THR A 175 2.21 -3.49 0.95
N ARG A 176 1.10 -3.78 0.26
CA ARG A 176 -0.06 -2.86 0.19
C ARG A 176 -0.68 -2.62 1.57
N GLY A 177 -0.80 -3.67 2.39
CA GLY A 177 -1.28 -3.55 3.76
C GLY A 177 -0.40 -2.64 4.61
N ALA A 178 0.92 -2.80 4.55
CA ALA A 178 1.88 -1.95 5.26
C ALA A 178 1.85 -0.49 4.77
N VAL A 179 1.70 -0.25 3.46
CA VAL A 179 1.52 1.09 2.88
C VAL A 179 0.25 1.75 3.43
N LEU A 180 -0.87 1.01 3.49
CA LEU A 180 -2.13 1.52 4.05
C LEU A 180 -2.01 1.82 5.54
N ALA A 181 -1.37 0.94 6.32
CA ALA A 181 -1.14 1.15 7.75
C ALA A 181 -0.27 2.40 7.99
N PHE A 182 0.82 2.55 7.24
CA PHE A 182 1.65 3.75 7.30
C PHE A 182 0.86 5.01 6.97
N ARG A 183 0.06 4.99 5.90
CA ARG A 183 -0.77 6.13 5.49
C ARG A 183 -1.79 6.51 6.56
N ALA A 184 -2.43 5.51 7.18
CA ALA A 184 -3.36 5.73 8.29
C ALA A 184 -2.69 6.45 9.48
N ASP A 185 -1.51 5.97 9.88
CA ASP A 185 -0.76 6.52 11.02
C ASP A 185 -0.27 7.96 10.76
N HIS A 186 -0.09 8.34 9.48
CA HIS A 186 0.41 9.66 9.07
C HIS A 186 -0.66 10.58 8.46
N GLY A 187 -1.96 10.24 8.60
CA GLY A 187 -3.07 11.05 8.12
C GLY A 187 -3.12 11.23 6.59
N LEU A 188 -2.51 10.31 5.83
CA LEU A 188 -2.53 10.33 4.37
C LEU A 188 -3.79 9.62 3.83
N PRO A 189 -4.25 9.95 2.60
CA PRO A 189 -5.34 9.23 1.96
C PRO A 189 -5.10 7.72 1.93
N LEU A 190 -6.12 6.92 2.27
CA LEU A 190 -6.02 5.46 2.38
C LEU A 190 -6.04 4.78 1.00
N GLU A 191 -4.94 4.91 0.28
CA GLU A 191 -4.71 4.29 -1.03
C GLU A 191 -3.41 3.51 -0.99
N PRO A 192 -3.35 2.29 -1.55
CA PRO A 192 -2.15 1.46 -1.49
C PRO A 192 -1.13 1.88 -2.57
N VAL A 193 -0.80 3.18 -2.66
CA VAL A 193 0.12 3.76 -3.66
C VAL A 193 1.34 4.39 -2.99
N ILE A 194 2.48 4.31 -3.67
CA ILE A 194 3.74 4.94 -3.28
C ILE A 194 3.86 6.22 -4.10
N ASP A 195 3.14 7.26 -3.69
CA ASP A 195 3.20 8.60 -4.28
C ASP A 195 4.19 9.51 -3.54
N ALA A 196 4.37 10.71 -4.04
CA ALA A 196 5.29 11.68 -3.46
C ALA A 196 4.95 12.06 -2.01
N ALA A 197 3.67 12.13 -1.65
CA ALA A 197 3.23 12.42 -0.27
C ALA A 197 3.62 11.28 0.67
N PHE A 198 3.46 10.03 0.23
CA PHE A 198 3.89 8.85 0.96
C PHE A 198 5.41 8.84 1.14
N VAL A 199 6.18 9.09 0.07
CA VAL A 199 7.65 9.10 0.12
C VAL A 199 8.17 10.19 1.06
N ALA A 200 7.62 11.40 0.99
CA ALA A 200 8.00 12.52 1.86
C ALA A 200 7.72 12.19 3.34
N ALA A 201 6.56 11.59 3.64
CA ALA A 201 6.24 11.15 4.99
C ALA A 201 7.19 10.03 5.45
N LEU A 202 7.49 9.06 4.56
CA LEU A 202 8.35 7.92 4.85
C LEU A 202 9.80 8.34 5.18
N GLU A 203 10.34 9.35 4.48
CA GLU A 203 11.69 9.89 4.71
C GLU A 203 11.83 10.63 6.06
N THR A 204 10.74 11.16 6.61
CA THR A 204 10.74 11.95 7.85
C THR A 204 10.11 11.22 9.03
N ALA A 205 9.54 10.04 8.80
CA ALA A 205 8.85 9.26 9.82
C ALA A 205 9.80 8.78 10.90
N LYS A 206 9.29 8.79 12.13
CA LYS A 206 9.94 8.13 13.26
C LYS A 206 9.46 6.69 13.39
N PRO A 207 10.27 5.77 13.89
CA PRO A 207 9.83 4.41 14.15
C PRO A 207 8.54 4.39 14.97
N ARG A 208 7.64 3.49 14.62
CA ARG A 208 6.37 3.26 15.32
C ARG A 208 6.65 2.98 16.79
N ALA A 209 6.00 3.71 17.67
CA ALA A 209 6.15 3.46 19.10
C ALA A 209 5.67 2.04 19.43
N VAL A 210 6.57 1.22 19.96
CA VAL A 210 6.18 -0.05 20.58
C VAL A 210 5.43 0.30 21.86
N SER A 211 4.22 -0.26 22.05
CA SER A 211 3.48 0.01 23.29
C SER A 211 4.36 -0.30 24.49
N SER A 212 4.25 0.50 25.55
CA SER A 212 5.03 0.31 26.78
C SER A 212 4.86 -1.11 27.35
N GLU A 213 3.71 -1.73 27.17
CA GLU A 213 3.42 -3.11 27.54
C GLU A 213 4.25 -4.12 26.71
N ARG A 214 4.45 -3.88 25.42
CA ARG A 214 5.33 -4.71 24.57
C ARG A 214 6.81 -4.44 24.88
N ALA A 215 7.17 -3.18 25.08
CA ALA A 215 8.55 -2.79 25.41
C ALA A 215 8.98 -3.28 26.79
N SER A 216 8.08 -3.32 27.76
CA SER A 216 8.36 -3.80 29.14
C SER A 216 8.54 -5.31 29.24
N GLY A 217 8.31 -6.04 28.16
CA GLY A 217 8.54 -7.48 28.11
C GLY A 217 7.64 -8.30 29.04
N GLN A 218 6.43 -7.81 29.36
CA GLN A 218 5.44 -8.59 30.09
C GLN A 218 4.63 -9.48 29.13
N PRO A 219 5.17 -10.64 28.70
CA PRO A 219 4.55 -11.49 27.72
C PRO A 219 3.29 -12.18 28.24
N ASN A 220 3.09 -12.20 29.57
CA ASN A 220 1.94 -12.86 30.19
C ASN A 220 0.61 -12.15 29.93
N ALA A 221 0.62 -10.88 29.47
CA ALA A 221 -0.56 -10.16 29.02
C ALA A 221 -1.03 -10.61 27.61
N SER A 222 -0.17 -11.31 26.85
CA SER A 222 -0.54 -11.83 25.53
C SER A 222 -1.47 -13.03 25.66
N ARG A 223 -2.65 -12.98 25.02
CA ARG A 223 -3.60 -14.11 24.97
C ARG A 223 -2.95 -15.39 24.45
N ILE A 224 -1.98 -15.27 23.52
CA ILE A 224 -1.26 -16.41 22.94
C ILE A 224 -0.32 -17.03 23.96
N VAL A 225 0.42 -16.20 24.71
CA VAL A 225 1.32 -16.70 25.79
C VAL A 225 0.51 -17.31 26.93
N THR A 226 -0.62 -16.69 27.28
CA THR A 226 -1.54 -17.23 28.30
C THR A 226 -2.10 -18.59 27.87
N ALA A 227 -2.53 -18.74 26.61
CA ALA A 227 -3.00 -20.02 26.08
C ALA A 227 -1.90 -21.07 26.04
N ALA A 228 -0.67 -20.71 25.63
CA ALA A 228 0.49 -21.62 25.65
C ALA A 228 0.86 -22.05 27.07
N ASN A 229 0.79 -21.13 28.05
CA ASN A 229 0.99 -21.47 29.46
C ASN A 229 -0.08 -22.42 30.00
N ALA A 230 -1.35 -22.23 29.62
CA ALA A 230 -2.43 -23.12 29.96
C ALA A 230 -2.24 -24.53 29.38
N GLN A 231 -1.80 -24.63 28.12
CA GLN A 231 -1.48 -25.92 27.49
C GLN A 231 -0.30 -26.62 28.16
N ILE A 232 0.74 -25.89 28.58
CA ILE A 232 1.88 -26.45 29.33
C ILE A 232 1.43 -26.92 30.70
N ALA A 233 0.57 -26.18 31.40
CA ALA A 233 0.03 -26.57 32.70
C ALA A 233 -0.85 -27.82 32.61
N LEU A 234 -1.75 -27.90 31.62
CA LEU A 234 -2.56 -29.10 31.35
C LEU A 234 -1.70 -30.30 30.99
N GLY A 235 -0.60 -30.07 30.24
CA GLY A 235 0.37 -31.10 29.91
C GLY A 235 1.14 -31.63 31.12
N ALA A 236 1.52 -30.76 32.03
CA ALA A 236 2.22 -31.16 33.27
C ALA A 236 1.31 -31.95 34.23
N VAL A 237 0.00 -31.65 34.28
CA VAL A 237 -0.97 -32.41 35.08
C VAL A 237 -1.23 -33.78 34.46
N GLY A 238 -1.24 -33.92 33.15
CA GLY A 238 -1.44 -35.20 32.45
C GLY A 238 -0.32 -36.19 32.58
N SER A 239 0.93 -35.74 32.88
CA SER A 239 2.10 -36.61 33.08
C SER A 239 2.22 -37.14 34.51
N GLY A 240 1.47 -36.60 35.47
CA GLY A 240 1.45 -37.05 36.89
C GLY A 240 0.09 -37.56 37.31
N GLY A 241 -0.32 -38.68 36.77
CA GLY A 241 -1.50 -39.47 37.09
C GLY A 241 -2.60 -38.85 37.95
N VAL A 242 -3.85 -39.04 37.45
CA VAL A 242 -5.15 -38.88 38.16
C VAL A 242 -5.74 -37.44 38.19
N VAL A 243 -6.65 -37.15 37.29
CA VAL A 243 -8.09 -37.00 37.55
C VAL A 243 -8.84 -37.16 36.22
N LEU A 244 -9.34 -38.32 35.94
CA LEU A 244 -10.31 -38.66 34.88
C LEU A 244 -11.72 -38.36 35.40
N GLY A 245 -12.12 -37.10 35.47
CA GLY A 245 -13.48 -36.77 35.97
C GLY A 245 -14.37 -35.98 35.02
N GLU A 246 -13.78 -35.16 34.12
CA GLU A 246 -14.61 -34.23 33.32
C GLU A 246 -14.26 -34.14 31.82
N ILE A 247 -13.69 -35.18 31.20
CA ILE A 247 -13.36 -35.20 29.77
C ILE A 247 -14.19 -36.26 29.02
N THR A 248 -15.43 -36.45 29.42
CA THR A 248 -16.31 -37.43 28.80
C THR A 248 -16.66 -37.17 27.32
N PRO A 249 -16.74 -35.96 26.79
CA PRO A 249 -17.00 -35.79 25.35
C PRO A 249 -15.74 -35.93 24.43
N LEU A 250 -14.52 -35.89 24.97
CA LEU A 250 -13.30 -36.13 24.17
C LEU A 250 -12.88 -37.61 24.12
N VAL A 251 -13.41 -38.43 25.03
CA VAL A 251 -13.07 -39.85 25.16
C VAL A 251 -13.75 -40.70 24.09
N SER A 252 -14.93 -40.32 23.59
CA SER A 252 -15.60 -41.05 22.50
C SER A 252 -14.82 -41.00 21.17
N GLN A 253 -14.07 -39.93 20.91
CA GLN A 253 -13.18 -39.87 19.74
C GLN A 253 -11.83 -40.59 19.98
N ALA A 254 -11.47 -40.83 21.25
CA ALA A 254 -10.25 -41.54 21.61
C ALA A 254 -10.39 -43.07 21.56
N GLU A 255 -11.60 -43.61 21.68
CA GLU A 255 -11.88 -45.04 21.56
C GLU A 255 -11.60 -45.54 20.14
N ASP A 256 -12.05 -44.78 19.12
CA ASP A 256 -11.75 -45.12 17.70
C ASP A 256 -10.27 -45.03 17.38
N GLY A 257 -9.52 -44.07 17.97
CA GLY A 257 -8.11 -43.93 17.81
C GLY A 257 -7.29 -45.02 18.46
N ARG A 258 -7.78 -45.54 19.60
CA ARG A 258 -7.13 -46.65 20.34
C ARG A 258 -7.28 -47.97 19.63
N ASP A 259 -8.44 -48.22 19.04
CA ASP A 259 -8.76 -49.42 18.26
C ASP A 259 -7.90 -49.43 16.95
N LEU A 260 -7.80 -48.29 16.27
CA LEU A 260 -6.93 -48.13 15.10
C LEU A 260 -5.45 -48.34 15.43
N ALA A 261 -4.97 -47.77 16.53
CA ALA A 261 -3.58 -47.94 16.96
C ALA A 261 -3.26 -49.39 17.34
N THR A 262 -4.21 -50.10 17.98
CA THR A 262 -4.05 -51.51 18.29
C THR A 262 -4.00 -52.36 17.04
N ARG A 263 -4.85 -52.12 16.04
CA ARG A 263 -4.83 -52.82 14.74
C ARG A 263 -3.54 -52.60 13.96
N VAL A 264 -2.97 -51.41 14.02
CA VAL A 264 -1.68 -51.09 13.38
C VAL A 264 -0.54 -51.85 14.10
N LEU A 265 -0.56 -51.94 15.42
CA LEU A 265 0.44 -52.70 16.18
C LEU A 265 0.33 -54.20 15.94
N ASP A 266 -0.88 -54.76 15.76
CA ASP A 266 -1.09 -56.15 15.37
C ASP A 266 -0.53 -56.45 13.98
N LEU A 267 -0.67 -55.50 13.03
CA LEU A 267 -0.15 -55.64 11.66
C LEU A 267 1.37 -55.72 11.61
N VAL A 268 2.07 -55.08 12.56
CA VAL A 268 3.55 -55.12 12.67
C VAL A 268 4.05 -56.14 13.72
N GLY A 269 3.20 -57.01 14.22
CA GLY A 269 3.55 -58.08 15.14
C GLY A 269 3.81 -57.67 16.59
N LEU A 270 3.40 -56.46 16.97
CA LEU A 270 3.58 -55.89 18.31
C LEU A 270 2.29 -55.86 19.12
N GLY A 271 1.20 -56.45 18.63
CA GLY A 271 -0.13 -56.42 19.29
C GLY A 271 -0.14 -57.00 20.69
N ALA A 272 0.64 -58.09 20.94
CA ALA A 272 0.75 -58.67 22.27
C ALA A 272 1.38 -57.74 23.33
N HIS A 273 2.04 -56.65 22.88
CA HIS A 273 2.66 -55.66 23.74
C HIS A 273 1.94 -54.31 23.71
N ALA A 274 0.74 -54.25 23.11
CA ALA A 274 -0.03 -53.01 22.96
C ALA A 274 -0.31 -52.31 24.31
N ALA A 275 -0.53 -53.04 25.37
CA ALA A 275 -0.78 -52.51 26.71
C ALA A 275 0.45 -51.75 27.29
N THR A 276 1.65 -52.08 26.87
CA THR A 276 2.90 -51.42 27.32
C THR A 276 3.41 -50.41 26.31
N VAL A 277 3.23 -50.65 25.03
CA VAL A 277 3.74 -49.78 23.94
C VAL A 277 2.88 -48.52 23.76
N LEU A 278 1.55 -48.63 23.81
CA LEU A 278 0.65 -47.50 23.65
C LEU A 278 0.84 -46.37 24.71
N PRO A 279 0.96 -46.68 25.99
CA PRO A 279 1.25 -45.65 27.00
C PRO A 279 2.60 -44.96 26.79
N LEU A 280 3.65 -45.75 26.39
CA LEU A 280 4.98 -45.24 26.13
C LEU A 280 4.99 -44.31 24.89
N LEU A 281 4.30 -44.71 23.81
CA LEU A 281 4.11 -43.86 22.61
C LEU A 281 3.35 -42.59 22.94
N GLY A 282 2.27 -42.70 23.72
CA GLY A 282 1.52 -41.55 24.21
C GLY A 282 2.36 -40.59 25.04
N ALA A 283 3.24 -41.12 25.91
CA ALA A 283 4.15 -40.29 26.71
C ALA A 283 5.19 -39.57 25.84
N VAL A 284 5.72 -40.24 24.81
CA VAL A 284 6.69 -39.62 23.86
C VAL A 284 6.02 -38.53 23.03
N ILE A 285 4.85 -38.79 22.47
CA ILE A 285 4.08 -37.79 21.71
C ILE A 285 3.74 -36.59 22.60
N PHE A 286 3.33 -36.85 23.84
CA PHE A 286 2.98 -35.82 24.80
C PHE A 286 4.20 -34.97 25.18
N LEU A 287 5.36 -35.59 25.41
CA LEU A 287 6.61 -34.89 25.66
C LEU A 287 7.02 -34.02 24.45
N ALA A 288 6.83 -34.51 23.23
CA ALA A 288 7.09 -33.77 22.01
C ALA A 288 6.18 -32.53 21.89
N ILE A 289 4.91 -32.67 22.25
CA ILE A 289 3.95 -31.53 22.28
C ILE A 289 4.39 -30.49 23.32
N ILE A 290 4.82 -30.90 24.50
CA ILE A 290 5.33 -29.97 25.54
C ILE A 290 6.57 -29.23 25.03
N VAL A 291 7.55 -29.95 24.46
CA VAL A 291 8.77 -29.35 23.93
C VAL A 291 8.46 -28.36 22.81
N PHE A 292 7.52 -28.72 21.93
CA PHE A 292 7.06 -27.84 20.87
C PHE A 292 6.37 -26.57 21.43
N ALA A 293 5.49 -26.75 22.43
CA ALA A 293 4.80 -25.63 23.07
C ALA A 293 5.80 -24.67 23.77
N VAL A 294 6.80 -25.21 24.47
CA VAL A 294 7.86 -24.41 25.12
C VAL A 294 8.69 -23.65 24.10
N LYS A 295 9.11 -24.29 22.99
CA LYS A 295 9.84 -23.64 21.91
C LYS A 295 8.99 -22.57 21.22
N SER A 296 7.74 -22.85 20.95
CA SER A 296 6.79 -21.89 20.36
C SER A 296 6.57 -20.68 21.28
N ARG A 297 6.47 -20.93 22.60
CA ARG A 297 6.39 -19.84 23.59
C ARG A 297 7.64 -18.97 23.58
N ALA A 298 8.82 -19.56 23.58
CA ALA A 298 10.09 -18.83 23.55
C ALA A 298 10.22 -17.95 22.30
N ALA A 299 9.90 -18.51 21.12
CA ALA A 299 9.89 -17.78 19.86
C ALA A 299 8.87 -16.62 19.87
N ARG A 300 7.66 -16.84 20.43
CA ARG A 300 6.65 -15.80 20.55
C ARG A 300 7.00 -14.67 21.52
N ILE A 301 7.70 -14.99 22.63
CA ILE A 301 8.22 -13.98 23.56
C ILE A 301 9.27 -13.11 22.86
N GLU A 302 10.17 -13.73 22.11
CA GLU A 302 11.18 -13.01 21.34
C GLU A 302 10.53 -12.12 20.25
N ASP A 303 9.59 -12.66 19.48
CA ASP A 303 8.84 -11.88 18.49
C ASP A 303 8.06 -10.73 19.13
N HIS A 304 7.49 -10.94 20.32
CA HIS A 304 6.77 -9.89 21.05
C HIS A 304 7.73 -8.79 21.53
N ARG A 305 8.91 -9.14 22.06
CA ARG A 305 9.96 -8.17 22.45
C ARG A 305 10.48 -7.36 21.27
N LEU A 306 10.57 -7.98 20.10
CA LEU A 306 11.05 -7.36 18.86
C LEU A 306 9.94 -6.63 18.09
N GLY A 307 8.69 -6.63 18.61
CA GLY A 307 7.55 -6.01 17.91
C GLY A 307 7.13 -6.69 16.60
N LYS A 308 7.55 -7.95 16.37
CA LYS A 308 7.29 -8.69 15.13
C LYS A 308 5.92 -9.37 15.07
N THR A 309 5.20 -9.42 16.19
CA THR A 309 3.83 -9.96 16.26
C THR A 309 2.84 -8.85 16.59
N PRO A 310 1.69 -8.79 15.92
CA PRO A 310 0.64 -7.82 16.22
C PRO A 310 0.03 -8.02 17.62
#